data_4e9ef2418be08c3b649f25f692ab2591
#
_entry.id   4e9ef2418be08c3b649f25f692ab2591
#
_cell.length_a   1.000
_cell.length_b   1.000
_cell.length_c   1.000
_cell.angle_alpha   90.00
_cell.angle_beta   90.00
_cell.angle_gamma   90.00
#
_symmetry.space_group_name_H-M   'P 1'
#
loop_
_entity.id
_entity.type
_entity.pdbx_description
1 polymer ?
#
loop_
_entity_poly.entity_id
_entity_poly.type
_entity_poly.pdbx_seq_one_letter_code
_entity_poly.pdbx_strand_id
1 'polypeptide(L)'
;MTFKDRRAARVLLIDDAGRALLLHGGDPARPGERWWFTPGGGLSADETPAQGAARELFEETGLRTDPAELGEPVYQEITEFSYNHQAYRQDQEFFLYRVPQWRVDTAGFDADEQLTIDEHRWWSAAEIEASDEQIYPIGLADLLRKCTRGL
;
A
#
# COMPACT_ATOMS: atom_id res chain seq x y z
N MET A 1 -24.40 3.84 11.04
CA MET A 1 -22.94 4.03 11.11
C MET A 1 -22.54 5.17 10.19
N THR A 2 -21.77 6.11 10.71
CA THR A 2 -21.35 7.28 9.93
C THR A 2 -19.94 7.06 9.40
N PHE A 3 -19.80 7.14 8.09
CA PHE A 3 -18.50 7.04 7.42
C PHE A 3 -17.82 8.40 7.38
N LYS A 4 -16.52 8.41 7.69
CA LYS A 4 -15.68 9.58 7.51
C LYS A 4 -15.00 9.46 6.14
N ASP A 5 -15.13 10.50 5.33
CA ASP A 5 -14.48 10.53 4.01
C ASP A 5 -12.98 10.72 4.19
N ARG A 6 -12.19 9.97 3.40
CA ARG A 6 -10.74 10.01 3.44
C ARG A 6 -10.18 9.82 2.05
N ARG A 7 -9.08 10.50 1.76
CA ARG A 7 -8.29 10.28 0.55
C ARG A 7 -6.98 9.62 0.92
N ALA A 8 -6.53 8.68 0.11
CA ALA A 8 -5.27 7.97 0.34
C ALA A 8 -4.55 7.74 -0.98
N ALA A 9 -3.24 7.54 -0.89
CA ALA A 9 -2.42 7.15 -2.02
C ALA A 9 -1.59 5.93 -1.64
N ARG A 10 -1.44 5.01 -2.58
CA ARG A 10 -0.74 3.75 -2.40
C ARG A 10 0.27 3.54 -3.51
N VAL A 11 1.28 2.74 -3.24
CA VAL A 11 2.33 2.45 -4.23
C VAL A 11 2.37 0.96 -4.53
N LEU A 12 2.27 0.62 -5.82
CA LEU A 12 2.65 -0.70 -6.29
C LEU A 12 4.16 -0.65 -6.54
N LEU A 13 4.92 -1.03 -5.54
CA LEU A 13 6.37 -1.08 -5.63
C LEU A 13 6.77 -2.45 -6.17
N ILE A 14 7.35 -2.47 -7.38
CA ILE A 14 7.62 -3.70 -8.11
C ILE A 14 9.11 -3.83 -8.34
N ASP A 15 9.68 -4.99 -7.97
CA ASP A 15 11.09 -5.28 -8.17
C ASP A 15 11.36 -5.85 -9.58
N ASP A 16 12.63 -6.14 -9.88
CA ASP A 16 13.03 -6.64 -11.19
C ASP A 16 12.58 -8.09 -11.47
N ALA A 17 12.10 -8.79 -10.45
CA ALA A 17 11.49 -10.11 -10.61
C ALA A 17 9.95 -10.02 -10.79
N GLY A 18 9.40 -8.81 -10.87
CA GLY A 18 7.96 -8.60 -11.03
C GLY A 18 7.15 -8.80 -9.76
N ARG A 19 7.78 -8.78 -8.60
CA ARG A 19 7.12 -8.95 -7.30
C ARG A 19 6.75 -7.61 -6.70
N ALA A 20 5.61 -7.57 -6.03
CA ALA A 20 5.15 -6.38 -5.31
C ALA A 20 5.48 -6.47 -3.82
N LEU A 21 5.87 -5.35 -3.25
CA LEU A 21 6.08 -5.26 -1.81
C LEU A 21 4.74 -5.12 -1.11
N LEU A 22 4.48 -5.98 -0.13
CA LEU A 22 3.33 -5.87 0.76
C LEU A 22 3.79 -5.79 2.20
N LEU A 23 3.06 -5.03 2.98
CA LEU A 23 3.22 -4.92 4.43
C LEU A 23 2.13 -5.76 5.09
N HIS A 24 2.42 -6.31 6.26
CA HIS A 24 1.49 -7.14 7.02
C HIS A 24 1.15 -6.45 8.32
N GLY A 25 -0.11 -6.30 8.59
CA GLY A 25 -0.54 -5.61 9.81
C GLY A 25 -2.01 -5.81 10.09
N GLY A 26 -2.54 -5.00 10.98
CA GLY A 26 -3.91 -5.11 11.42
C GLY A 26 -4.44 -3.83 12.04
N ASP A 27 -5.60 -3.97 12.67
CA ASP A 27 -6.34 -2.90 13.30
C ASP A 27 -6.21 -3.05 14.81
N PRO A 28 -5.81 -1.99 15.56
CA PRO A 28 -5.72 -2.07 17.01
C PRO A 28 -7.03 -2.45 17.69
N ALA A 29 -8.17 -2.11 17.08
CA ALA A 29 -9.50 -2.44 17.62
C ALA A 29 -9.90 -3.90 17.41
N ARG A 30 -9.16 -4.64 16.56
CA ARG A 30 -9.46 -6.04 16.23
C ARG A 30 -8.17 -6.86 16.29
N PRO A 31 -7.56 -7.01 17.47
CA PRO A 31 -6.33 -7.78 17.62
C PRO A 31 -6.57 -9.23 17.19
N GLY A 32 -5.67 -9.80 16.43
CA GLY A 32 -5.83 -11.15 15.88
C GLY A 32 -6.28 -11.17 14.43
N GLU A 33 -6.86 -10.09 13.91
CA GLU A 33 -7.14 -9.96 12.47
C GLU A 33 -5.95 -9.31 11.80
N ARG A 34 -5.39 -9.97 10.79
CA ARG A 34 -4.21 -9.50 10.05
C ARG A 34 -4.43 -9.64 8.56
N TRP A 35 -3.82 -8.73 7.81
CA TRP A 35 -3.89 -8.76 6.35
C TRP A 35 -2.66 -8.12 5.74
N TRP A 36 -2.46 -8.40 4.44
CA TRP A 36 -1.39 -7.80 3.65
C TRP A 36 -1.94 -6.63 2.85
N PHE A 37 -1.14 -5.60 2.69
CA PHE A 37 -1.55 -4.40 1.95
C PHE A 37 -0.35 -3.70 1.34
N THR A 38 -0.63 -2.89 0.31
CA THR A 38 0.39 -2.10 -0.37
C THR A 38 0.85 -0.93 0.49
N PRO A 39 2.11 -0.48 0.37
CA PRO A 39 2.56 0.75 1.02
C PRO A 39 1.67 1.93 0.66
N GLY A 40 1.46 2.82 1.60
CA GLY A 40 0.64 4.00 1.39
C GLY A 40 -0.14 4.38 2.64
N GLY A 41 -0.96 5.39 2.51
CA GLY A 41 -1.79 5.87 3.61
C GLY A 41 -2.55 7.12 3.27
N GLY A 42 -3.19 7.70 4.29
CA GLY A 42 -4.01 8.89 4.16
C GLY A 42 -3.23 10.12 3.76
N LEU A 43 -3.85 10.96 2.96
CA LEU A 43 -3.27 12.23 2.51
C LEU A 43 -3.50 13.32 3.55
N SER A 44 -2.53 14.21 3.68
CA SER A 44 -2.70 15.49 4.38
C SER A 44 -3.54 16.42 3.52
N ALA A 45 -4.16 17.44 4.13
CA ALA A 45 -5.08 18.34 3.44
C ALA A 45 -4.47 19.05 2.23
N ASP A 46 -3.17 19.37 2.31
CA ASP A 46 -2.48 20.12 1.25
C ASP A 46 -1.67 19.24 0.31
N GLU A 47 -1.75 17.93 0.47
CA GLU A 47 -0.96 16.95 -0.30
C GLU A 47 -1.70 16.54 -1.57
N THR A 48 -0.96 16.50 -2.70
CA THR A 48 -1.47 15.79 -3.88
C THR A 48 -1.32 14.28 -3.65
N PRO A 49 -2.07 13.44 -4.37
CA PRO A 49 -1.89 11.98 -4.26
C PRO A 49 -0.45 11.52 -4.49
N ALA A 50 0.24 12.06 -5.51
CA ALA A 50 1.63 11.68 -5.78
C ALA A 50 2.57 12.11 -4.64
N GLN A 51 2.36 13.27 -4.06
CA GLN A 51 3.15 13.73 -2.91
C GLN A 51 2.96 12.81 -1.70
N GLY A 52 1.71 12.45 -1.41
CA GLY A 52 1.40 11.54 -0.31
C GLY A 52 1.96 10.14 -0.54
N ALA A 53 1.86 9.63 -1.77
CA ALA A 53 2.43 8.34 -2.13
C ALA A 53 3.95 8.33 -1.92
N ALA A 54 4.66 9.36 -2.38
CA ALA A 54 6.11 9.45 -2.22
C ALA A 54 6.51 9.56 -0.74
N ARG A 55 5.78 10.33 0.04
CA ARG A 55 6.02 10.48 1.49
C ARG A 55 5.83 9.14 2.21
N GLU A 56 4.71 8.48 1.98
CA GLU A 56 4.41 7.20 2.61
C GLU A 56 5.40 6.11 2.21
N LEU A 57 5.80 6.10 0.94
CA LEU A 57 6.81 5.15 0.46
C LEU A 57 8.11 5.30 1.23
N PHE A 58 8.56 6.54 1.42
CA PHE A 58 9.78 6.80 2.19
C PHE A 58 9.61 6.41 3.67
N GLU A 59 8.50 6.80 4.29
CA GLU A 59 8.25 6.49 5.70
C GLU A 59 8.22 4.98 5.95
N GLU A 60 7.63 4.22 5.02
CA GLU A 60 7.39 2.79 5.22
C GLU A 60 8.50 1.90 4.69
N THR A 61 9.28 2.35 3.73
CA THR A 61 10.30 1.51 3.07
C THR A 61 11.70 2.10 3.04
N GLY A 62 11.85 3.39 3.37
CA GLY A 62 13.11 4.11 3.24
C GLY A 62 13.45 4.55 1.82
N LEU A 63 12.64 4.19 0.84
CA LEU A 63 12.90 4.51 -0.56
C LEU A 63 12.42 5.92 -0.90
N ARG A 64 13.34 6.76 -1.34
CA ARG A 64 13.03 8.12 -1.77
C ARG A 64 12.69 8.14 -3.26
N THR A 65 11.61 8.84 -3.59
CA THR A 65 11.26 9.11 -4.98
C THR A 65 10.70 10.53 -5.09
N ASP A 66 10.92 11.14 -6.25
CA ASP A 66 10.27 12.40 -6.58
C ASP A 66 8.80 12.10 -6.93
N PRO A 67 7.82 12.84 -6.41
CA PRO A 67 6.42 12.64 -6.81
C PRO A 67 6.19 12.64 -8.32
N ALA A 68 6.95 13.42 -9.08
CA ALA A 68 6.85 13.46 -10.53
C ALA A 68 7.20 12.11 -11.19
N GLU A 69 8.06 11.31 -10.56
CA GLU A 69 8.45 10.00 -11.09
C GLU A 69 7.34 8.94 -10.97
N LEU A 70 6.35 9.20 -10.13
CA LEU A 70 5.23 8.26 -9.95
C LEU A 70 4.23 8.33 -11.12
N GLY A 71 4.22 9.42 -11.88
CA GLY A 71 3.33 9.57 -13.03
C GLY A 71 1.86 9.64 -12.63
N GLU A 72 1.02 9.09 -13.50
CA GLU A 72 -0.42 9.03 -13.24
C GLU A 72 -0.77 7.74 -12.49
N PRO A 73 -1.86 7.75 -11.71
CA PRO A 73 -2.33 6.52 -11.06
C PRO A 73 -2.64 5.43 -12.07
N VAL A 74 -2.29 4.19 -11.74
CA VAL A 74 -2.59 3.03 -12.58
C VAL A 74 -3.91 2.36 -12.17
N TYR A 75 -4.44 2.70 -11.00
CA TYR A 75 -5.68 2.15 -10.48
C TYR A 75 -6.25 3.08 -9.43
N GLN A 76 -7.56 3.10 -9.32
CA GLN A 76 -8.29 3.87 -8.33
C GLN A 76 -9.49 3.08 -7.85
N GLU A 77 -9.80 3.14 -6.58
CA GLU A 77 -11.00 2.52 -6.02
C GLU A 77 -11.50 3.32 -4.83
N ILE A 78 -12.79 3.16 -4.55
CA ILE A 78 -13.39 3.67 -3.32
C ILE A 78 -13.71 2.44 -2.46
N THR A 79 -13.23 2.43 -1.23
CA THR A 79 -13.42 1.32 -0.32
C THR A 79 -13.98 1.80 1.02
N GLU A 80 -14.77 0.96 1.66
CA GLU A 80 -15.33 1.24 2.98
C GLU A 80 -14.75 0.24 3.97
N PHE A 81 -14.28 0.73 5.09
CA PHE A 81 -13.68 -0.11 6.12
C PHE A 81 -13.77 0.59 7.48
N SER A 82 -13.51 -0.17 8.52
CA SER A 82 -13.38 0.36 9.88
C SER A 82 -11.93 0.19 10.34
N TYR A 83 -11.39 1.22 10.99
CA TYR A 83 -10.07 1.16 11.60
C TYR A 83 -10.11 1.91 12.92
N ASN A 84 -9.65 1.27 13.97
CA ASN A 84 -9.60 1.82 15.33
C ASN A 84 -10.93 2.46 15.74
N HIS A 85 -12.03 1.70 15.53
CA HIS A 85 -13.42 2.07 15.88
C HIS A 85 -14.04 3.19 15.02
N GLN A 86 -13.35 3.65 13.98
CA GLN A 86 -13.89 4.65 13.07
C GLN A 86 -14.17 4.01 11.69
N ALA A 87 -15.37 4.22 11.16
CA ALA A 87 -15.70 3.81 9.79
C ALA A 87 -15.24 4.88 8.79
N TYR A 88 -14.65 4.43 7.69
CA TYR A 88 -14.12 5.29 6.63
C TYR A 88 -14.67 4.89 5.27
N ARG A 89 -14.93 5.90 4.45
CA ARG A 89 -15.08 5.73 2.99
C ARG A 89 -13.85 6.37 2.37
N GLN A 90 -13.01 5.55 1.77
CA GLN A 90 -11.70 5.99 1.30
C GLN A 90 -11.59 5.92 -0.21
N ASP A 91 -11.28 7.06 -0.82
CA ASP A 91 -10.90 7.17 -2.22
C ASP A 91 -9.40 7.04 -2.29
N GLN A 92 -8.89 5.95 -2.89
CA GLN A 92 -7.46 5.69 -2.94
C GLN A 92 -6.97 5.50 -4.36
N GLU A 93 -5.85 6.12 -4.66
CA GLU A 93 -5.16 6.03 -5.94
C GLU A 93 -3.87 5.25 -5.78
N PHE A 94 -3.58 4.37 -6.74
CA PHE A 94 -2.40 3.51 -6.75
C PHE A 94 -1.43 3.98 -7.82
N PHE A 95 -0.18 4.19 -7.44
CA PHE A 95 0.91 4.58 -8.33
C PHE A 95 1.88 3.42 -8.51
N LEU A 96 2.39 3.25 -9.72
CA LEU A 96 3.37 2.22 -10.04
C LEU A 96 4.77 2.79 -9.91
N TYR A 97 5.65 2.09 -9.18
CA TYR A 97 7.07 2.45 -9.11
C TYR A 97 7.91 1.19 -9.19
N ARG A 98 8.87 1.18 -10.12
CA ARG A 98 9.76 0.03 -10.34
C ARG A 98 11.13 0.30 -9.76
N VAL A 99 11.69 -0.70 -9.09
CA VAL A 99 13.06 -0.66 -8.60
C VAL A 99 13.73 -1.99 -8.95
N PRO A 100 15.05 -2.02 -9.27
CA PRO A 100 15.71 -3.29 -9.54
C PRO A 100 15.66 -4.23 -8.35
N GLN A 101 16.05 -3.75 -7.19
CA GLN A 101 15.95 -4.45 -5.90
C GLN A 101 15.89 -3.40 -4.82
N TRP A 102 15.23 -3.72 -3.72
CA TRP A 102 15.17 -2.80 -2.60
C TRP A 102 15.10 -3.57 -1.29
N ARG A 103 15.95 -3.20 -0.35
CA ARG A 103 15.90 -3.71 1.02
C ARG A 103 15.09 -2.72 1.85
N VAL A 104 13.96 -3.19 2.37
CA VAL A 104 13.04 -2.35 3.13
C VAL A 104 13.68 -1.86 4.42
N ASP A 105 13.61 -0.54 4.65
CA ASP A 105 14.04 0.10 5.87
C ASP A 105 12.82 0.70 6.56
N THR A 106 12.48 0.17 7.73
CA THR A 106 11.30 0.57 8.49
C THR A 106 11.59 1.64 9.54
N ALA A 107 12.77 2.24 9.52
CA ALA A 107 13.16 3.26 10.51
C ALA A 107 12.25 4.48 10.50
N GLY A 108 11.55 4.73 9.38
CA GLY A 108 10.62 5.84 9.24
C GLY A 108 9.19 5.55 9.72
N PHE A 109 8.90 4.35 10.23
CA PHE A 109 7.56 4.03 10.75
C PHE A 109 7.20 5.00 11.88
N ASP A 110 5.96 5.52 11.85
CA ASP A 110 5.43 6.27 12.99
C ASP A 110 5.05 5.31 14.14
N ALA A 111 4.60 5.86 15.25
CA ALA A 111 4.29 5.07 16.44
C ALA A 111 3.15 4.06 16.19
N ASP A 112 2.15 4.41 15.40
CA ASP A 112 1.04 3.54 15.06
C ASP A 112 1.50 2.39 14.17
N GLU A 113 2.31 2.68 13.15
CA GLU A 113 2.87 1.68 12.24
C GLU A 113 3.78 0.69 12.98
N GLN A 114 4.58 1.17 13.93
CA GLN A 114 5.42 0.30 14.74
C GLN A 114 4.60 -0.71 15.56
N LEU A 115 3.39 -0.32 15.97
CA LEU A 115 2.51 -1.20 16.75
C LEU A 115 1.69 -2.14 15.87
N THR A 116 1.34 -1.74 14.65
CA THR A 116 0.36 -2.46 13.83
C THR A 116 0.97 -3.25 12.69
N ILE A 117 2.16 -2.86 12.19
CA ILE A 117 2.83 -3.54 11.07
C ILE A 117 3.91 -4.45 11.63
N ASP A 118 3.79 -5.76 11.41
CA ASP A 118 4.68 -6.77 11.97
C ASP A 118 5.60 -7.44 10.97
N GLU A 119 5.36 -7.28 9.67
CA GLU A 119 6.12 -7.99 8.64
C GLU A 119 6.04 -7.25 7.30
N HIS A 120 7.01 -7.50 6.42
CA HIS A 120 6.96 -7.10 5.02
C HIS A 120 7.51 -8.24 4.17
N ARG A 121 7.03 -8.33 2.92
CA ARG A 121 7.45 -9.39 2.01
C ARG A 121 7.17 -8.98 0.57
N TRP A 122 8.02 -9.46 -0.34
CA TRP A 122 7.83 -9.32 -1.77
C TRP A 122 7.03 -10.51 -2.30
N TRP A 123 5.95 -10.23 -3.02
CA TRP A 123 5.01 -11.24 -3.50
C TRP A 123 4.90 -11.23 -5.02
N SER A 124 5.00 -12.42 -5.65
CA SER A 124 4.60 -12.56 -7.04
C SER A 124 3.08 -12.63 -7.17
N ALA A 125 2.56 -12.38 -8.38
CA ALA A 125 1.13 -12.54 -8.63
C ALA A 125 0.64 -13.96 -8.34
N ALA A 126 1.45 -14.97 -8.70
CA ALA A 126 1.11 -16.37 -8.43
C ALA A 126 1.02 -16.67 -6.94
N GLU A 127 1.94 -16.11 -6.15
CA GLU A 127 1.92 -16.27 -4.69
C GLU A 127 0.67 -15.62 -4.07
N ILE A 128 0.31 -14.44 -4.56
CA ILE A 128 -0.91 -13.74 -4.11
C ILE A 128 -2.15 -14.59 -4.38
N GLU A 129 -2.27 -15.15 -5.59
CA GLU A 129 -3.41 -15.99 -5.96
C GLU A 129 -3.49 -17.28 -5.15
N ALA A 130 -2.34 -17.88 -4.82
CA ALA A 130 -2.28 -19.14 -4.11
C ALA A 130 -2.49 -18.99 -2.60
N SER A 131 -2.39 -17.77 -2.07
CA SER A 131 -2.52 -17.51 -0.64
C SER A 131 -3.98 -17.53 -0.20
N ASP A 132 -4.23 -18.07 0.99
CA ASP A 132 -5.52 -18.00 1.65
C ASP A 132 -5.60 -16.84 2.65
N GLU A 133 -4.53 -16.04 2.76
CA GLU A 133 -4.51 -14.87 3.61
C GLU A 133 -5.27 -13.70 2.95
N GLN A 134 -5.74 -12.77 3.78
CA GLN A 134 -6.38 -11.56 3.30
C GLN A 134 -5.33 -10.64 2.69
N ILE A 135 -5.52 -10.26 1.44
CA ILE A 135 -4.60 -9.38 0.70
C ILE A 135 -5.41 -8.28 0.02
N TYR A 136 -5.03 -7.04 0.23
CA TYR A 136 -5.69 -5.87 -0.36
C TYR A 136 -4.74 -5.12 -1.28
N PRO A 137 -5.22 -4.54 -2.38
CA PRO A 137 -6.63 -4.51 -2.82
C PRO A 137 -7.08 -5.87 -3.35
N ILE A 138 -8.39 -6.09 -3.33
CA ILE A 138 -8.96 -7.27 -3.96
C ILE A 138 -8.62 -7.24 -5.45
N GLY A 139 -8.17 -8.36 -6.00
CA GLY A 139 -7.75 -8.42 -7.40
C GLY A 139 -6.32 -7.95 -7.66
N LEU A 140 -5.52 -7.82 -6.59
CA LEU A 140 -4.14 -7.35 -6.72
C LEU A 140 -3.30 -8.19 -7.69
N ALA A 141 -3.49 -9.51 -7.73
CA ALA A 141 -2.73 -10.38 -8.63
C ALA A 141 -2.94 -9.98 -10.10
N ASP A 142 -4.19 -9.73 -10.48
CA ASP A 142 -4.51 -9.30 -11.85
C ASP A 142 -3.94 -7.91 -12.15
N LEU A 143 -4.04 -7.00 -11.19
CA LEU A 143 -3.47 -5.65 -11.32
C LEU A 143 -1.95 -5.73 -11.50
N LEU A 144 -1.29 -6.57 -10.69
CA LEU A 144 0.16 -6.76 -10.76
C LEU A 144 0.57 -7.32 -12.13
N ARG A 145 -0.16 -8.28 -12.67
CA ARG A 145 0.11 -8.83 -14.00
C ARG A 145 -0.03 -7.77 -15.08
N LYS A 146 -1.05 -6.93 -15.00
CA LYS A 146 -1.22 -5.81 -15.93
C LYS A 146 -0.02 -4.87 -15.90
N CYS A 147 0.46 -4.55 -14.72
CA CYS A 147 1.57 -3.61 -14.53
C CYS A 147 2.92 -4.22 -14.91
N THR A 148 3.04 -5.54 -14.97
CA THR A 148 4.31 -6.21 -15.29
C THR A 148 4.40 -6.73 -16.72
N ARG A 149 3.34 -6.57 -17.51
CA ARG A 149 3.39 -6.95 -18.93
C ARG A 149 4.49 -6.20 -19.68
N GLY A 150 5.29 -6.92 -20.41
CA GLY A 150 6.38 -6.32 -21.20
C GLY A 150 7.67 -6.11 -20.40
N LEU A 151 7.74 -6.59 -19.21
CA LEU A 151 9.00 -6.60 -18.44
C LEU A 151 9.95 -7.68 -18.98
#